data_69b51e80911b95dd4e465987dcf66e5a
#
_entry.id   69b51e80911b95dd4e465987dcf66e5a
#
_cell.length_a   1.000
_cell.length_b   1.000
_cell.length_c   1.000
_cell.angle_alpha   90.00
_cell.angle_beta   90.00
_cell.angle_gamma   90.00
#
_symmetry.space_group_name_H-M   'P 1'
#
loop_
_entity.id
_entity.type
_entity.pdbx_description
1 polymer ?
#
loop_
_entity_poly.entity_id
_entity_poly.type
_entity_poly.pdbx_seq_one_letter_code
_entity_poly.pdbx_strand_id
1 'polypeptide(L)'
;MMRVLEFIVALIMVAILYLVAGVLMPDQGSTSRTIEVSHDLRQVYDILSNFRRFPDYGVLRAYDPNTQFTFSGPAYGVGAEVSWNSSNPKVKSGTLTITKDDPGFSQVSMQGSGEIEWALKNGWDGHHKRFVIELERAGNSDRLVKVTMRYKVDYGWNLIDRYSRLYIHGEPASFVQYTLSNLQNVLASIPNVDYNTLTPAIVQTQRQPILFVSTRAKRTLEDVSTATQKALTQIDAAMKKLGVKAAGPRITITTDYGSQNYGFDVAVPIDTSTLTVDKQSYDLTQPGTVAAATQNTAPAPGSWEKNGVLVVDSDVMARMAFGGKALEADLQASPASLPLMRLNLESFAQTHGYGFDPNTHRFYDVVVQDVNPNTGEGSYKVYLPLTWAPDAVPGQSTQPATASSAAPAAAASVVVAPATSTAASASAAAASSTAVPASAATAG
;
A
#
# COMPACT_ATOMS: atom_id res chain seq x y z
N MET A 1 -7.11 0.70 -78.05
CA MET A 1 -7.41 1.98 -77.37
C MET A 1 -8.70 1.92 -76.53
N MET A 2 -9.83 1.39 -77.02
CA MET A 2 -11.10 1.32 -76.31
C MET A 2 -11.01 0.63 -74.95
N ARG A 3 -10.37 -0.54 -74.86
CA ARG A 3 -10.19 -1.28 -73.56
C ARG A 3 -9.37 -0.53 -72.48
N VAL A 4 -8.40 0.29 -72.90
CA VAL A 4 -7.61 1.12 -72.01
C VAL A 4 -8.45 2.28 -71.48
N LEU A 5 -9.33 2.88 -72.31
CA LEU A 5 -10.26 3.94 -71.93
C LEU A 5 -11.30 3.40 -70.90
N GLU A 6 -11.86 2.23 -71.21
CA GLU A 6 -12.80 1.54 -70.26
C GLU A 6 -12.15 1.26 -68.90
N PHE A 7 -10.88 0.81 -68.86
CA PHE A 7 -10.13 0.60 -67.67
C PHE A 7 -9.89 1.89 -66.84
N ILE A 8 -9.53 3.00 -67.56
CA ILE A 8 -9.34 4.30 -66.92
C ILE A 8 -10.67 4.83 -66.32
N VAL A 9 -11.77 4.69 -67.00
CA VAL A 9 -13.10 5.10 -66.55
C VAL A 9 -13.51 4.27 -65.28
N ALA A 10 -13.28 2.96 -65.34
CA ALA A 10 -13.54 2.10 -64.20
C ALA A 10 -12.69 2.50 -62.96
N LEU A 11 -11.41 2.82 -63.16
CA LEU A 11 -10.51 3.27 -62.08
C LEU A 11 -10.98 4.61 -61.46
N ILE A 12 -11.41 5.56 -62.32
CA ILE A 12 -11.97 6.84 -61.87
C ILE A 12 -13.26 6.63 -61.09
N MET A 13 -14.16 5.75 -61.55
CA MET A 13 -15.39 5.45 -60.82
C MET A 13 -15.10 4.81 -59.44
N VAL A 14 -14.14 3.88 -59.36
CA VAL A 14 -13.70 3.29 -58.07
C VAL A 14 -13.10 4.36 -57.17
N ALA A 15 -12.28 5.26 -57.72
CA ALA A 15 -11.69 6.36 -56.91
C ALA A 15 -12.78 7.32 -56.36
N ILE A 16 -13.78 7.66 -57.20
CA ILE A 16 -14.91 8.49 -56.76
C ILE A 16 -15.72 7.75 -55.69
N LEU A 17 -16.00 6.48 -55.89
CA LEU A 17 -16.72 5.68 -54.88
C LEU A 17 -15.97 5.61 -53.54
N TYR A 18 -14.64 5.44 -53.62
CA TYR A 18 -13.78 5.45 -52.43
C TYR A 18 -13.83 6.81 -51.70
N LEU A 19 -13.74 7.94 -52.45
CA LEU A 19 -13.86 9.27 -51.85
C LEU A 19 -15.22 9.51 -51.22
N VAL A 20 -16.31 9.15 -51.91
CA VAL A 20 -17.67 9.29 -51.39
C VAL A 20 -17.85 8.44 -50.10
N ALA A 21 -17.38 7.19 -50.10
CA ALA A 21 -17.43 6.33 -48.93
C ALA A 21 -16.64 6.92 -47.75
N GLY A 22 -15.45 7.47 -48.02
CA GLY A 22 -14.62 8.12 -46.99
C GLY A 22 -15.28 9.37 -46.38
N VAL A 23 -16.00 10.18 -47.21
CA VAL A 23 -16.73 11.36 -46.71
C VAL A 23 -17.94 10.95 -45.85
N LEU A 24 -18.60 9.86 -46.22
CA LEU A 24 -19.77 9.33 -45.48
C LEU A 24 -19.41 8.62 -44.18
N MET A 25 -18.13 8.22 -44.02
CA MET A 25 -17.69 7.63 -42.75
C MET A 25 -17.67 8.67 -41.62
N PRO A 26 -18.09 8.30 -40.39
CA PRO A 26 -17.98 9.18 -39.25
C PRO A 26 -16.53 9.59 -39.00
N ASP A 27 -16.37 10.84 -38.53
CA ASP A 27 -15.09 11.48 -38.24
C ASP A 27 -14.54 11.08 -36.86
N GLN A 28 -15.29 10.27 -36.09
CA GLN A 28 -14.91 9.76 -34.78
C GLN A 28 -15.06 8.25 -34.69
N GLY A 29 -14.21 7.64 -33.87
CA GLY A 29 -14.29 6.23 -33.53
C GLY A 29 -14.29 5.99 -32.05
N SER A 30 -15.03 4.96 -31.63
CA SER A 30 -15.00 4.53 -30.23
C SER A 30 -15.22 3.03 -30.11
N THR A 31 -14.60 2.44 -29.10
CA THR A 31 -14.86 1.07 -28.66
C THR A 31 -14.80 1.02 -27.13
N SER A 32 -15.61 0.18 -26.50
CA SER A 32 -15.66 0.07 -25.05
C SER A 32 -15.80 -1.36 -24.60
N ARG A 33 -15.35 -1.63 -23.39
CA ARG A 33 -15.58 -2.87 -22.64
C ARG A 33 -15.84 -2.55 -21.20
N THR A 34 -16.60 -3.41 -20.54
CA THR A 34 -16.95 -3.29 -19.13
C THR A 34 -16.61 -4.60 -18.42
N ILE A 35 -16.08 -4.49 -17.23
CA ILE A 35 -15.89 -5.61 -16.29
C ILE A 35 -16.53 -5.24 -14.93
N GLU A 36 -16.76 -6.24 -14.12
CA GLU A 36 -17.14 -6.07 -12.71
C GLU A 36 -16.08 -6.74 -11.85
N VAL A 37 -15.66 -6.05 -10.80
CA VAL A 37 -14.64 -6.52 -9.85
C VAL A 37 -15.16 -6.42 -8.43
N SER A 38 -14.81 -7.38 -7.58
CA SER A 38 -15.22 -7.42 -6.17
C SER A 38 -14.14 -6.81 -5.28
N HIS A 39 -13.82 -5.54 -5.52
CA HIS A 39 -12.85 -4.77 -4.74
C HIS A 39 -13.47 -3.46 -4.30
N ASP A 40 -12.89 -2.83 -3.27
CA ASP A 40 -13.33 -1.48 -2.88
C ASP A 40 -13.13 -0.48 -4.03
N LEU A 41 -14.07 0.44 -4.19
CA LEU A 41 -14.03 1.44 -5.27
C LEU A 41 -12.74 2.25 -5.24
N ARG A 42 -12.26 2.63 -4.05
CA ARG A 42 -11.02 3.38 -3.92
C ARG A 42 -9.80 2.59 -4.38
N GLN A 43 -9.73 1.29 -4.08
CA GLN A 43 -8.63 0.44 -4.56
C GLN A 43 -8.55 0.41 -6.09
N VAL A 44 -9.72 0.24 -6.75
CA VAL A 44 -9.80 0.22 -8.21
C VAL A 44 -9.46 1.59 -8.80
N TYR A 45 -9.91 2.65 -8.15
CA TYR A 45 -9.60 4.02 -8.56
C TYR A 45 -8.11 4.34 -8.41
N ASP A 46 -7.54 4.03 -7.25
CA ASP A 46 -6.14 4.32 -6.94
C ASP A 46 -5.17 3.62 -7.90
N ILE A 47 -5.42 2.35 -8.28
CA ILE A 47 -4.56 1.61 -9.22
C ILE A 47 -4.64 2.17 -10.65
N LEU A 48 -5.77 2.79 -11.03
CA LEU A 48 -5.99 3.39 -12.36
C LEU A 48 -5.57 4.86 -12.43
N SER A 49 -5.50 5.56 -11.27
CA SER A 49 -5.02 6.95 -11.16
C SER A 49 -3.51 7.06 -11.08
N ASN A 50 -2.79 5.95 -11.24
CA ASN A 50 -1.35 5.90 -11.37
C ASN A 50 -0.93 4.86 -12.40
N PHE A 51 0.29 4.99 -12.95
CA PHE A 51 0.78 4.04 -13.94
C PHE A 51 1.80 3.05 -13.40
N ARG A 52 2.11 3.06 -12.09
CA ARG A 52 3.17 2.20 -11.54
C ARG A 52 2.88 0.72 -11.71
N ARG A 53 1.60 0.33 -11.61
CA ARG A 53 1.15 -1.04 -11.85
C ARG A 53 0.73 -1.30 -13.31
N PHE A 54 0.75 -0.28 -14.20
CA PHE A 54 0.40 -0.44 -15.61
C PHE A 54 1.21 -1.54 -16.33
N PRO A 55 2.52 -1.71 -16.10
CA PRO A 55 3.27 -2.82 -16.67
C PRO A 55 2.74 -4.23 -16.29
N ASP A 56 2.01 -4.35 -15.20
CA ASP A 56 1.48 -5.62 -14.69
C ASP A 56 0.12 -5.95 -15.30
N TYR A 57 -0.73 -4.94 -15.51
CA TYR A 57 -2.06 -5.16 -16.10
C TYR A 57 -2.16 -4.68 -17.55
N GLY A 58 -1.30 -3.83 -18.04
CA GLY A 58 -1.27 -3.42 -19.44
C GLY A 58 -0.92 -4.59 -20.36
N VAL A 59 -1.60 -4.64 -21.53
CA VAL A 59 -1.43 -5.74 -22.49
C VAL A 59 -0.04 -5.79 -23.15
N LEU A 60 0.75 -4.72 -23.03
CA LEU A 60 1.99 -4.56 -23.80
C LEU A 60 3.02 -5.66 -23.53
N ARG A 61 3.18 -6.07 -22.27
CA ARG A 61 4.06 -7.18 -21.90
C ARG A 61 3.60 -8.54 -22.39
N ALA A 62 2.31 -8.70 -22.65
CA ALA A 62 1.80 -9.94 -23.26
C ALA A 62 2.23 -10.06 -24.72
N TYR A 63 2.43 -8.94 -25.43
CA TYR A 63 2.96 -8.93 -26.79
C TYR A 63 4.49 -8.92 -26.86
N ASP A 64 5.14 -8.26 -25.91
CA ASP A 64 6.60 -8.23 -25.78
C ASP A 64 7.02 -8.12 -24.30
N PRO A 65 7.47 -9.23 -23.70
CA PRO A 65 7.94 -9.25 -22.31
C PRO A 65 9.12 -8.30 -22.03
N ASN A 66 9.89 -7.93 -23.08
CA ASN A 66 11.06 -7.06 -22.97
C ASN A 66 10.70 -5.56 -23.11
N THR A 67 9.41 -5.22 -23.20
CA THR A 67 8.98 -3.82 -23.26
C THR A 67 9.56 -3.02 -22.10
N GLN A 68 10.28 -1.94 -22.43
CA GLN A 68 10.86 -1.02 -21.46
C GLN A 68 9.84 0.07 -21.11
N PHE A 69 9.65 0.30 -19.80
CA PHE A 69 8.74 1.34 -19.31
C PHE A 69 9.53 2.43 -18.60
N THR A 70 9.15 3.68 -18.85
CA THR A 70 9.68 4.87 -18.19
C THR A 70 8.52 5.66 -17.60
N PHE A 71 8.66 6.12 -16.37
CA PHE A 71 7.64 6.90 -15.67
C PHE A 71 8.11 8.32 -15.49
N SER A 72 7.24 9.29 -15.76
CA SER A 72 7.51 10.73 -15.63
C SER A 72 6.30 11.47 -15.08
N GLY A 73 6.49 12.74 -14.72
CA GLY A 73 5.46 13.53 -14.04
C GLY A 73 5.23 13.11 -12.58
N PRO A 74 4.10 13.52 -11.98
CA PRO A 74 3.72 13.12 -10.64
C PRO A 74 3.50 11.60 -10.54
N ALA A 75 3.64 11.04 -9.36
CA ALA A 75 3.50 9.59 -9.16
C ALA A 75 2.06 9.10 -9.41
N TYR A 76 1.06 9.98 -9.34
CA TYR A 76 -0.38 9.69 -9.49
C TYR A 76 -1.15 10.97 -9.86
N GLY A 77 -2.38 10.78 -10.36
CA GLY A 77 -3.29 11.86 -10.75
C GLY A 77 -2.88 12.55 -12.04
N VAL A 78 -3.48 13.71 -12.29
CA VAL A 78 -3.28 14.47 -13.53
C VAL A 78 -1.81 14.80 -13.76
N GLY A 79 -1.31 14.51 -14.97
CA GLY A 79 0.08 14.70 -15.37
C GLY A 79 0.97 13.49 -15.14
N ALA A 80 0.52 12.47 -14.43
CA ALA A 80 1.25 11.20 -14.35
C ALA A 80 1.37 10.57 -15.74
N GLU A 81 2.56 10.06 -16.06
CA GLU A 81 2.87 9.58 -17.40
C GLU A 81 3.65 8.26 -17.36
N VAL A 82 3.30 7.36 -18.26
CA VAL A 82 4.08 6.17 -18.59
C VAL A 82 4.38 6.16 -20.09
N SER A 83 5.65 6.04 -20.41
CA SER A 83 6.13 5.82 -21.77
C SER A 83 6.67 4.40 -21.90
N TRP A 84 6.50 3.80 -23.06
CA TRP A 84 7.06 2.49 -23.37
C TRP A 84 7.80 2.48 -24.70
N ASN A 85 8.75 1.58 -24.81
CA ASN A 85 9.49 1.31 -26.03
C ASN A 85 9.71 -0.19 -26.21
N SER A 86 9.47 -0.67 -27.43
CA SER A 86 9.64 -2.08 -27.80
C SER A 86 10.10 -2.17 -29.24
N SER A 87 10.95 -3.14 -29.52
CA SER A 87 11.35 -3.51 -30.88
C SER A 87 10.27 -4.32 -31.61
N ASN A 88 9.24 -4.81 -30.92
CA ASN A 88 8.13 -5.56 -31.49
C ASN A 88 7.24 -4.61 -32.31
N PRO A 89 7.00 -4.89 -33.62
CA PRO A 89 6.21 -4.01 -34.49
C PRO A 89 4.73 -3.88 -34.07
N LYS A 90 4.21 -4.77 -33.22
CA LYS A 90 2.85 -4.66 -32.66
C LYS A 90 2.78 -3.74 -31.44
N VAL A 91 3.88 -3.55 -30.74
CA VAL A 91 3.95 -2.72 -29.52
C VAL A 91 4.52 -1.34 -29.84
N LYS A 92 5.65 -1.29 -30.56
CA LYS A 92 6.37 -0.05 -30.90
C LYS A 92 6.64 0.82 -29.66
N SER A 93 6.49 2.12 -29.79
CA SER A 93 6.60 3.08 -28.70
C SER A 93 5.29 3.83 -28.51
N GLY A 94 5.07 4.32 -27.31
CA GLY A 94 3.92 5.16 -27.02
C GLY A 94 4.00 5.73 -25.61
N THR A 95 3.01 6.58 -25.32
CA THR A 95 2.89 7.27 -24.02
C THR A 95 1.42 7.34 -23.63
N LEU A 96 1.14 7.10 -22.34
CA LEU A 96 -0.13 7.41 -21.68
C LEU A 96 0.11 8.49 -20.64
N THR A 97 -0.74 9.52 -20.64
CA THR A 97 -0.71 10.61 -19.66
C THR A 97 -2.09 10.77 -19.07
N ILE A 98 -2.22 10.84 -17.75
CA ILE A 98 -3.50 11.13 -17.08
C ILE A 98 -3.83 12.60 -17.34
N THR A 99 -4.97 12.87 -18.00
CA THR A 99 -5.45 14.22 -18.31
C THR A 99 -6.64 14.63 -17.47
N LYS A 100 -7.37 13.67 -16.92
CA LYS A 100 -8.49 13.89 -15.98
C LYS A 100 -8.45 12.86 -14.86
N ASP A 101 -8.75 13.30 -13.66
CA ASP A 101 -8.81 12.49 -12.44
C ASP A 101 -9.90 13.11 -11.54
N ASP A 102 -11.12 12.63 -11.66
CA ASP A 102 -12.33 13.21 -11.05
C ASP A 102 -13.09 12.09 -10.30
N PRO A 103 -13.39 12.26 -9.02
CA PRO A 103 -13.26 13.46 -8.18
C PRO A 103 -11.92 13.58 -7.44
N GLY A 104 -10.94 12.75 -7.73
CA GLY A 104 -9.66 12.67 -7.02
C GLY A 104 -9.68 11.65 -5.87
N PHE A 105 -8.49 11.32 -5.36
CA PHE A 105 -8.23 10.18 -4.49
C PHE A 105 -9.20 9.99 -3.32
N SER A 106 -9.34 10.99 -2.46
CA SER A 106 -10.06 10.83 -1.19
C SER A 106 -11.58 10.95 -1.34
N GLN A 107 -12.06 11.46 -2.47
CA GLN A 107 -13.47 11.79 -2.65
C GLN A 107 -14.26 10.70 -3.39
N VAL A 108 -13.60 9.82 -4.11
CA VAL A 108 -14.23 8.77 -4.92
C VAL A 108 -15.13 7.86 -4.08
N SER A 109 -14.72 7.53 -2.86
CA SER A 109 -15.49 6.67 -1.95
C SER A 109 -16.79 7.32 -1.48
N MET A 110 -16.76 8.64 -1.26
CA MET A 110 -17.95 9.41 -0.88
C MET A 110 -18.90 9.63 -2.06
N GLN A 111 -18.37 9.84 -3.24
CA GLN A 111 -19.14 10.09 -4.44
C GLN A 111 -19.73 8.80 -5.05
N GLY A 112 -19.12 7.64 -4.78
CA GLY A 112 -19.57 6.33 -5.28
C GLY A 112 -19.29 6.08 -6.75
N SER A 113 -18.64 7.02 -7.44
CA SER A 113 -18.25 6.94 -8.86
C SER A 113 -17.01 7.77 -9.12
N GLY A 114 -16.31 7.50 -10.24
CA GLY A 114 -15.15 8.25 -10.67
C GLY A 114 -14.93 8.15 -12.18
N GLU A 115 -14.24 9.13 -12.74
CA GLU A 115 -13.83 9.16 -14.15
C GLU A 115 -12.36 9.52 -14.25
N ILE A 116 -11.60 8.69 -14.98
CA ILE A 116 -10.18 8.92 -15.26
C ILE A 116 -10.01 8.97 -16.77
N GLU A 117 -9.27 9.95 -17.29
CA GLU A 117 -8.94 10.01 -18.70
C GLU A 117 -7.42 9.87 -18.90
N TRP A 118 -7.03 8.95 -19.79
CA TRP A 118 -5.66 8.75 -20.24
C TRP A 118 -5.53 9.20 -21.69
N ALA A 119 -4.77 10.24 -21.95
CA ALA A 119 -4.38 10.62 -23.31
C ALA A 119 -3.35 9.64 -23.84
N LEU A 120 -3.53 9.17 -25.07
CA LEU A 120 -2.65 8.21 -25.76
C LEU A 120 -1.89 8.87 -26.88
N LYS A 121 -0.57 8.71 -26.89
CA LYS A 121 0.30 9.02 -28.01
C LYS A 121 0.99 7.73 -28.45
N ASN A 122 0.65 7.24 -29.63
CA ASN A 122 1.25 6.05 -30.25
C ASN A 122 1.07 6.09 -31.77
N GLY A 123 1.53 5.06 -32.47
CA GLY A 123 1.46 4.96 -33.91
C GLY A 123 0.09 4.58 -34.51
N TRP A 124 -0.99 4.52 -33.74
CA TRP A 124 -2.34 4.31 -34.31
C TRP A 124 -2.83 5.56 -35.03
N ASP A 125 -3.65 5.37 -36.06
CA ASP A 125 -4.20 6.46 -36.87
C ASP A 125 -5.18 7.31 -36.05
N GLY A 126 -5.35 8.57 -36.47
CA GLY A 126 -6.23 9.56 -35.89
C GLY A 126 -5.56 10.41 -34.80
N HIS A 127 -6.34 11.37 -34.30
CA HIS A 127 -5.91 12.42 -33.38
C HIS A 127 -6.70 12.32 -32.06
N HIS A 128 -6.24 13.06 -31.02
CA HIS A 128 -6.90 13.13 -29.71
C HIS A 128 -7.29 11.75 -29.14
N LYS A 129 -6.39 10.78 -29.33
CA LYS A 129 -6.58 9.42 -28.84
C LYS A 129 -6.60 9.41 -27.33
N ARG A 130 -7.61 8.79 -26.72
CA ARG A 130 -7.75 8.72 -25.26
C ARG A 130 -8.55 7.52 -24.81
N PHE A 131 -8.28 7.08 -23.60
CA PHE A 131 -9.10 6.13 -22.86
C PHE A 131 -9.86 6.88 -21.79
N VAL A 132 -11.19 6.75 -21.76
CA VAL A 132 -12.05 7.24 -20.71
C VAL A 132 -12.44 6.03 -19.86
N ILE A 133 -12.15 6.08 -18.57
CA ILE A 133 -12.39 5.00 -17.61
C ILE A 133 -13.40 5.51 -16.62
N GLU A 134 -14.58 4.91 -16.66
CA GLU A 134 -15.70 5.21 -15.78
C GLU A 134 -15.80 4.12 -14.72
N LEU A 135 -15.90 4.49 -13.45
CA LEU A 135 -16.04 3.59 -12.31
C LEU A 135 -17.34 3.91 -11.58
N GLU A 136 -18.12 2.89 -11.29
CA GLU A 136 -19.40 3.00 -10.58
C GLU A 136 -19.54 1.83 -9.60
N ARG A 137 -20.11 2.10 -8.42
CA ARG A 137 -20.54 1.02 -7.52
C ARG A 137 -21.65 0.22 -8.20
N ALA A 138 -21.64 -1.10 -8.04
CA ALA A 138 -22.55 -2.00 -8.70
C ALA A 138 -22.94 -3.19 -7.78
N GLY A 139 -23.94 -3.94 -8.23
CA GLY A 139 -24.43 -5.12 -7.52
C GLY A 139 -25.38 -4.81 -6.37
N ASN A 140 -25.98 -5.85 -5.82
CA ASN A 140 -26.83 -5.74 -4.64
C ASN A 140 -25.92 -5.43 -3.43
N SER A 141 -26.09 -4.29 -2.81
CA SER A 141 -25.32 -3.79 -1.67
C SER A 141 -23.96 -3.14 -2.03
N ASP A 142 -23.80 -2.63 -3.24
CA ASP A 142 -22.62 -1.83 -3.69
C ASP A 142 -21.25 -2.51 -3.45
N ARG A 143 -21.23 -3.85 -3.49
CA ARG A 143 -20.02 -4.64 -3.23
C ARG A 143 -19.14 -4.87 -4.46
N LEU A 144 -19.65 -4.55 -5.62
CA LEU A 144 -18.95 -4.66 -6.89
C LEU A 144 -18.62 -3.27 -7.39
N VAL A 145 -17.57 -3.19 -8.19
CA VAL A 145 -17.21 -2.00 -8.96
C VAL A 145 -17.30 -2.36 -10.43
N LYS A 146 -18.14 -1.63 -11.14
CA LYS A 146 -18.23 -1.68 -12.59
C LYS A 146 -17.20 -0.74 -13.17
N VAL A 147 -16.27 -1.27 -13.95
CA VAL A 147 -15.21 -0.53 -14.64
C VAL A 147 -15.48 -0.57 -16.13
N THR A 148 -15.77 0.60 -16.71
CA THR A 148 -15.98 0.75 -18.16
C THR A 148 -14.83 1.53 -18.75
N MET A 149 -14.02 0.89 -19.61
CA MET A 149 -12.94 1.54 -20.35
C MET A 149 -13.38 1.74 -21.79
N ARG A 150 -13.34 2.99 -22.24
CA ARG A 150 -13.73 3.40 -23.58
C ARG A 150 -12.56 4.08 -24.29
N TYR A 151 -12.12 3.52 -25.40
CA TYR A 151 -11.20 4.19 -26.32
C TYR A 151 -11.98 5.16 -27.19
N LYS A 152 -11.47 6.38 -27.38
CA LYS A 152 -12.01 7.41 -28.28
C LYS A 152 -10.88 7.96 -29.16
N VAL A 153 -11.21 8.23 -30.43
CA VAL A 153 -10.29 8.79 -31.42
C VAL A 153 -11.03 9.68 -32.41
N ASP A 154 -10.40 10.77 -32.84
CA ASP A 154 -10.91 11.69 -33.82
C ASP A 154 -10.11 11.49 -35.12
N TYR A 155 -10.79 11.25 -36.25
CA TYR A 155 -10.17 11.10 -37.58
C TYR A 155 -10.21 12.38 -38.41
N GLY A 156 -11.06 13.35 -38.01
CA GLY A 156 -11.19 14.65 -38.68
C GLY A 156 -11.58 14.53 -40.17
N TRP A 157 -10.96 15.34 -41.00
CA TRP A 157 -11.19 15.37 -42.43
C TRP A 157 -10.22 14.48 -43.26
N ASN A 158 -9.30 13.77 -42.63
CA ASN A 158 -8.40 12.84 -43.31
C ASN A 158 -9.19 11.58 -43.70
N LEU A 159 -9.50 11.44 -44.96
CA LEU A 159 -10.29 10.30 -45.46
C LEU A 159 -9.57 8.96 -45.26
N ILE A 160 -8.24 8.94 -45.28
CA ILE A 160 -7.46 7.71 -45.09
C ILE A 160 -7.63 7.28 -43.61
N ASP A 161 -7.48 8.21 -42.69
CA ASP A 161 -7.66 7.92 -41.25
C ASP A 161 -9.08 7.47 -40.91
N ARG A 162 -10.11 7.99 -41.66
CA ARG A 162 -11.50 7.55 -41.48
C ARG A 162 -11.70 6.07 -41.82
N TYR A 163 -10.97 5.53 -42.79
CA TYR A 163 -11.01 4.09 -43.09
C TYR A 163 -10.42 3.23 -41.97
N SER A 164 -9.51 3.77 -41.14
CA SER A 164 -8.96 3.08 -39.99
C SER A 164 -10.03 2.78 -38.93
N ARG A 165 -11.19 3.46 -38.96
CA ARG A 165 -12.36 3.11 -38.16
C ARG A 165 -12.82 1.66 -38.35
N LEU A 166 -12.65 1.09 -39.53
CA LEU A 166 -13.00 -0.30 -39.81
C LEU A 166 -12.17 -1.27 -38.91
N TYR A 167 -11.01 -0.84 -38.46
CA TYR A 167 -10.08 -1.61 -37.63
C TYR A 167 -10.14 -1.26 -36.16
N ILE A 168 -11.04 -0.34 -35.74
CA ILE A 168 -11.14 0.08 -34.32
C ILE A 168 -11.51 -1.09 -33.38
N HIS A 169 -12.20 -2.10 -33.91
CA HIS A 169 -12.51 -3.33 -33.23
C HIS A 169 -11.36 -4.36 -33.25
N GLY A 170 -10.24 -4.05 -33.88
CA GLY A 170 -8.99 -4.85 -33.88
C GLY A 170 -8.08 -4.52 -32.70
N GLU A 171 -6.95 -3.84 -32.96
CA GLU A 171 -5.96 -3.55 -31.93
C GLU A 171 -6.47 -2.69 -30.78
N PRO A 172 -7.22 -1.58 -30.99
CA PRO A 172 -7.71 -0.77 -29.87
C PRO A 172 -8.70 -1.54 -28.97
N ALA A 173 -9.62 -2.31 -29.57
CA ALA A 173 -10.57 -3.11 -28.80
C ALA A 173 -9.87 -4.23 -28.02
N SER A 174 -8.86 -4.87 -28.62
CA SER A 174 -8.05 -5.89 -27.97
C SER A 174 -7.24 -5.30 -26.80
N PHE A 175 -6.67 -4.10 -26.98
CA PHE A 175 -5.98 -3.38 -25.92
C PHE A 175 -6.89 -3.15 -24.71
N VAL A 176 -8.09 -2.61 -24.92
CA VAL A 176 -9.07 -2.38 -23.86
C VAL A 176 -9.45 -3.69 -23.18
N GLN A 177 -9.78 -4.73 -23.95
CA GLN A 177 -10.23 -6.01 -23.43
C GLN A 177 -9.17 -6.69 -22.56
N TYR A 178 -7.95 -6.83 -23.08
CA TYR A 178 -6.88 -7.53 -22.34
C TYR A 178 -6.38 -6.72 -21.15
N THR A 179 -6.31 -5.38 -21.28
CA THR A 179 -5.95 -4.51 -20.14
C THR A 179 -6.94 -4.67 -18.98
N LEU A 180 -8.24 -4.68 -19.25
CA LEU A 180 -9.27 -4.89 -18.23
C LEU A 180 -9.21 -6.31 -17.64
N SER A 181 -9.02 -7.35 -18.47
CA SER A 181 -8.89 -8.72 -17.96
C SER A 181 -7.66 -8.90 -17.07
N ASN A 182 -6.53 -8.30 -17.45
CA ASN A 182 -5.31 -8.34 -16.65
C ASN A 182 -5.47 -7.51 -15.36
N LEU A 183 -6.16 -6.36 -15.43
CA LEU A 183 -6.48 -5.56 -14.23
C LEU A 183 -7.25 -6.39 -13.21
N GLN A 184 -8.24 -7.18 -13.66
CA GLN A 184 -8.99 -8.08 -12.80
C GLN A 184 -8.09 -9.11 -12.11
N ASN A 185 -7.11 -9.68 -12.84
CA ASN A 185 -6.15 -10.63 -12.29
C ASN A 185 -5.21 -9.96 -11.28
N VAL A 186 -4.73 -8.75 -11.56
CA VAL A 186 -3.86 -7.99 -10.64
C VAL A 186 -4.62 -7.63 -9.37
N LEU A 187 -5.86 -7.13 -9.49
CA LEU A 187 -6.70 -6.84 -8.34
C LEU A 187 -6.94 -8.10 -7.48
N ALA A 188 -7.18 -9.25 -8.09
CA ALA A 188 -7.37 -10.51 -7.35
C ALA A 188 -6.15 -10.92 -6.50
N SER A 189 -4.96 -10.39 -6.78
CA SER A 189 -3.74 -10.61 -6.00
C SER A 189 -3.55 -9.62 -4.85
N ILE A 190 -4.33 -8.54 -4.82
CA ILE A 190 -4.27 -7.49 -3.80
C ILE A 190 -5.29 -7.81 -2.70
N PRO A 191 -4.94 -7.68 -1.41
CA PRO A 191 -5.93 -7.85 -0.35
C PRO A 191 -7.11 -6.87 -0.53
N ASN A 192 -8.33 -7.41 -0.58
CA ASN A 192 -9.54 -6.60 -0.68
C ASN A 192 -9.91 -6.07 0.70
N VAL A 193 -9.57 -4.83 0.97
CA VAL A 193 -9.81 -4.14 2.24
C VAL A 193 -10.32 -2.73 1.99
N ASP A 194 -11.15 -2.24 2.88
CA ASP A 194 -11.55 -0.84 2.92
C ASP A 194 -10.50 -0.03 3.68
N TYR A 195 -9.70 0.74 2.95
CA TYR A 195 -8.75 1.69 3.53
C TYR A 195 -9.17 3.16 3.35
N ASN A 196 -10.46 3.43 3.23
CA ASN A 196 -10.98 4.79 3.01
C ASN A 196 -10.61 5.76 4.13
N THR A 197 -10.51 5.27 5.35
CA THR A 197 -10.11 6.06 6.53
C THR A 197 -8.60 6.08 6.77
N LEU A 198 -7.84 5.30 6.00
CA LEU A 198 -6.40 5.22 6.16
C LEU A 198 -5.74 6.50 5.62
N THR A 199 -4.95 7.15 6.46
CA THR A 199 -4.13 8.33 6.11
C THR A 199 -2.65 7.99 6.31
N PRO A 200 -2.04 7.18 5.43
CA PRO A 200 -0.66 6.77 5.60
C PRO A 200 0.28 7.92 5.22
N ALA A 201 1.51 7.87 5.74
CA ALA A 201 2.58 8.77 5.37
C ALA A 201 3.83 8.00 4.94
N ILE A 202 4.56 8.51 3.95
CA ILE A 202 5.91 8.01 3.64
C ILE A 202 6.89 8.75 4.52
N VAL A 203 7.60 8.00 5.37
CA VAL A 203 8.56 8.53 6.32
C VAL A 203 9.94 7.93 6.10
N GLN A 204 10.97 8.68 6.47
CA GLN A 204 12.35 8.21 6.50
C GLN A 204 12.71 7.78 7.91
N THR A 205 12.81 6.48 8.16
CA THR A 205 13.22 5.94 9.46
C THR A 205 14.72 5.85 9.59
N GLN A 206 15.23 6.02 10.80
CA GLN A 206 16.67 5.90 11.08
C GLN A 206 17.01 4.51 11.60
N ARG A 207 18.18 4.01 11.22
CA ARG A 207 18.73 2.79 11.81
C ARG A 207 19.10 3.05 13.26
N GLN A 208 18.60 2.22 14.16
CA GLN A 208 18.92 2.31 15.59
C GLN A 208 19.25 0.92 16.13
N PRO A 209 20.15 0.82 17.11
CA PRO A 209 20.48 -0.45 17.74
C PRO A 209 19.30 -0.90 18.61
N ILE A 210 18.97 -2.19 18.56
CA ILE A 210 17.91 -2.80 19.35
C ILE A 210 18.39 -4.08 20.04
N LEU A 211 17.91 -4.30 21.25
CA LEU A 211 17.88 -5.64 21.88
C LEU A 211 16.53 -6.25 21.61
N PHE A 212 16.47 -7.51 21.29
CA PHE A 212 15.21 -8.20 21.02
C PHE A 212 15.21 -9.65 21.46
N VAL A 213 14.00 -10.16 21.68
CA VAL A 213 13.71 -11.58 21.92
C VAL A 213 12.70 -12.04 20.90
N SER A 214 13.02 -13.11 20.19
CA SER A 214 12.09 -13.77 19.29
C SER A 214 11.17 -14.69 20.08
N THR A 215 9.86 -14.53 19.89
CA THR A 215 8.86 -15.30 20.62
C THR A 215 7.73 -15.77 19.71
N ARG A 216 6.97 -16.75 20.19
CA ARG A 216 5.78 -17.25 19.52
C ARG A 216 4.68 -17.48 20.54
N ALA A 217 3.46 -17.04 20.24
CA ALA A 217 2.28 -17.19 21.08
C ALA A 217 1.07 -17.63 20.24
N LYS A 218 0.02 -18.13 20.90
CA LYS A 218 -1.29 -18.23 20.26
C LYS A 218 -1.83 -16.83 19.94
N ARG A 219 -2.69 -16.73 18.95
CA ARG A 219 -3.28 -15.46 18.49
C ARG A 219 -4.37 -14.93 19.44
N THR A 220 -4.21 -15.09 20.74
CA THR A 220 -5.05 -14.46 21.76
C THR A 220 -4.34 -13.25 22.35
N LEU A 221 -5.08 -12.24 22.77
CA LEU A 221 -4.49 -11.05 23.40
C LEU A 221 -3.73 -11.41 24.70
N GLU A 222 -4.23 -12.37 25.47
CA GLU A 222 -3.64 -12.83 26.71
C GLU A 222 -2.29 -13.54 26.46
N ASP A 223 -2.25 -14.52 25.53
CA ASP A 223 -1.02 -15.26 25.24
C ASP A 223 0.06 -14.34 24.65
N VAL A 224 -0.32 -13.41 23.74
CA VAL A 224 0.60 -12.42 23.15
C VAL A 224 1.12 -11.46 24.24
N SER A 225 0.25 -10.97 25.11
CA SER A 225 0.64 -10.10 26.23
C SER A 225 1.60 -10.80 27.19
N THR A 226 1.30 -12.04 27.59
CA THR A 226 2.15 -12.85 28.47
C THR A 226 3.52 -13.10 27.85
N ALA A 227 3.57 -13.48 26.56
CA ALA A 227 4.83 -13.68 25.84
C ALA A 227 5.63 -12.37 25.72
N THR A 228 4.96 -11.25 25.50
CA THR A 228 5.58 -9.92 25.45
C THR A 228 6.20 -9.53 26.79
N GLN A 229 5.48 -9.70 27.89
CA GLN A 229 5.99 -9.39 29.24
C GLN A 229 7.19 -10.25 29.61
N LYS A 230 7.16 -11.54 29.27
CA LYS A 230 8.29 -12.44 29.47
C LYS A 230 9.52 -11.96 28.68
N ALA A 231 9.34 -11.62 27.41
CA ALA A 231 10.43 -11.11 26.55
C ALA A 231 11.00 -9.78 27.09
N LEU A 232 10.16 -8.85 27.53
CA LEU A 232 10.61 -7.59 28.15
C LEU A 232 11.42 -7.83 29.41
N THR A 233 11.02 -8.78 30.27
CA THR A 233 11.79 -9.13 31.49
C THR A 233 13.19 -9.64 31.14
N GLN A 234 13.32 -10.44 30.07
CA GLN A 234 14.62 -10.93 29.59
C GLN A 234 15.47 -9.80 29.02
N ILE A 235 14.87 -8.90 28.23
CA ILE A 235 15.57 -7.72 27.67
C ILE A 235 16.05 -6.80 28.79
N ASP A 236 15.22 -6.50 29.79
CA ASP A 236 15.59 -5.66 30.93
C ASP A 236 16.73 -6.26 31.76
N ALA A 237 16.77 -7.58 31.96
CA ALA A 237 17.87 -8.26 32.59
C ALA A 237 19.16 -8.15 31.78
N ALA A 238 19.09 -8.32 30.45
CA ALA A 238 20.23 -8.16 29.54
C ALA A 238 20.73 -6.71 29.50
N MET A 239 19.84 -5.73 29.45
CA MET A 239 20.19 -4.30 29.50
C MET A 239 20.98 -3.96 30.77
N LYS A 240 20.53 -4.44 31.92
CA LYS A 240 21.24 -4.26 33.19
C LYS A 240 22.61 -4.92 33.18
N LYS A 241 22.74 -6.13 32.63
CA LYS A 241 24.00 -6.87 32.50
C LYS A 241 24.98 -6.14 31.59
N LEU A 242 24.50 -5.57 30.48
CA LEU A 242 25.29 -4.82 29.52
C LEU A 242 25.58 -3.38 29.93
N GLY A 243 24.86 -2.82 30.91
CA GLY A 243 24.97 -1.42 31.32
C GLY A 243 24.39 -0.42 30.30
N VAL A 244 23.46 -0.85 29.42
CA VAL A 244 22.81 -0.02 28.40
C VAL A 244 21.43 0.45 28.86
N LYS A 245 20.92 1.53 28.24
CA LYS A 245 19.60 2.11 28.57
C LYS A 245 18.68 2.08 27.37
N ALA A 246 17.38 2.02 27.65
CA ALA A 246 16.38 2.20 26.61
C ALA A 246 16.46 3.59 25.99
N ALA A 247 16.48 3.67 24.66
CA ALA A 247 16.56 4.90 23.87
C ALA A 247 15.26 5.24 23.14
N GLY A 248 14.23 4.42 23.29
CA GLY A 248 12.96 4.65 22.62
C GLY A 248 11.86 3.69 23.07
N PRO A 249 10.67 3.83 22.53
CA PRO A 249 9.54 2.97 22.83
C PRO A 249 9.75 1.54 22.33
N ARG A 250 9.01 0.62 22.91
CA ARG A 250 8.98 -0.80 22.51
C ARG A 250 8.55 -0.94 21.04
N ILE A 251 9.23 -1.84 20.35
CA ILE A 251 8.94 -2.22 18.96
C ILE A 251 8.50 -3.68 18.94
N THR A 252 7.47 -3.99 18.19
CA THR A 252 7.07 -5.37 17.86
C THR A 252 7.26 -5.61 16.38
N ILE A 253 8.10 -6.59 16.01
CA ILE A 253 8.39 -6.92 14.62
C ILE A 253 7.69 -8.25 14.31
N THR A 254 6.79 -8.27 13.33
CA THR A 254 6.07 -9.48 12.92
C THR A 254 7.01 -10.42 12.17
N THR A 255 7.23 -11.63 12.67
CA THR A 255 8.07 -12.63 12.00
C THR A 255 7.26 -13.69 11.27
N ASP A 256 6.11 -14.08 11.83
CA ASP A 256 5.22 -15.07 11.23
C ASP A 256 3.79 -14.82 11.72
N TYR A 257 2.81 -14.84 10.82
CA TYR A 257 1.40 -14.66 11.16
C TYR A 257 0.59 -15.83 10.61
N GLY A 258 0.68 -16.97 11.30
CA GLY A 258 -0.06 -18.18 10.95
C GLY A 258 -1.52 -18.16 11.40
N SER A 259 -2.27 -19.20 11.06
CA SER A 259 -3.70 -19.31 11.40
C SER A 259 -3.98 -19.37 12.91
N GLN A 260 -3.13 -20.05 13.67
CA GLN A 260 -3.28 -20.24 15.12
C GLN A 260 -2.18 -19.55 15.94
N ASN A 261 -0.99 -19.42 15.39
CA ASN A 261 0.17 -18.88 16.08
C ASN A 261 0.63 -17.58 15.45
N TYR A 262 1.19 -16.73 16.28
CA TYR A 262 1.83 -15.47 15.92
C TYR A 262 3.28 -15.51 16.39
N GLY A 263 4.21 -15.41 15.46
CA GLY A 263 5.64 -15.25 15.71
C GLY A 263 6.01 -13.78 15.62
N PHE A 264 6.75 -13.27 16.60
CA PHE A 264 7.15 -11.86 16.63
C PHE A 264 8.40 -11.66 17.48
N ASP A 265 9.16 -10.61 17.14
CA ASP A 265 10.26 -10.13 17.95
C ASP A 265 9.72 -8.98 18.83
N VAL A 266 9.96 -9.07 20.14
CA VAL A 266 9.80 -7.94 21.05
C VAL A 266 11.14 -7.25 21.14
N ALA A 267 11.21 -5.97 20.82
CA ALA A 267 12.45 -5.22 20.74
C ALA A 267 12.39 -3.91 21.54
N VAL A 268 13.53 -3.52 22.08
CA VAL A 268 13.74 -2.23 22.76
C VAL A 268 14.94 -1.54 22.16
N PRO A 269 14.78 -0.31 21.62
CA PRO A 269 15.92 0.51 21.20
C PRO A 269 16.85 0.82 22.36
N ILE A 270 18.15 0.80 22.10
CA ILE A 270 19.18 1.09 23.12
C ILE A 270 20.05 2.28 22.72
N ASP A 271 20.69 2.88 23.69
CA ASP A 271 21.45 4.13 23.58
C ASP A 271 22.84 3.99 22.95
N THR A 272 23.28 2.78 22.63
CA THR A 272 24.60 2.52 22.04
C THR A 272 24.55 1.41 20.99
N SER A 273 25.33 1.55 19.93
CA SER A 273 25.54 0.49 18.92
C SER A 273 26.71 -0.45 19.29
N THR A 274 27.49 -0.12 20.33
CA THR A 274 28.61 -0.95 20.79
C THR A 274 28.23 -1.66 22.08
N LEU A 275 28.27 -2.99 22.04
CA LEU A 275 27.92 -3.85 23.17
C LEU A 275 29.15 -4.61 23.69
N THR A 276 29.27 -4.73 25.02
CA THR A 276 30.31 -5.57 25.63
C THR A 276 29.67 -6.86 26.13
N VAL A 277 29.91 -7.96 25.42
CA VAL A 277 29.44 -9.32 25.79
C VAL A 277 30.66 -10.15 26.19
N ASP A 278 30.64 -10.72 27.37
CA ASP A 278 31.72 -11.55 27.93
C ASP A 278 33.13 -10.91 27.82
N LYS A 279 33.20 -9.58 28.14
CA LYS A 279 34.41 -8.75 28.08
C LYS A 279 34.92 -8.44 26.68
N GLN A 280 34.22 -8.83 25.62
CA GLN A 280 34.54 -8.49 24.24
C GLN A 280 33.57 -7.43 23.72
N SER A 281 34.10 -6.44 22.98
CA SER A 281 33.31 -5.35 22.38
C SER A 281 32.84 -5.73 20.99
N TYR A 282 31.57 -5.46 20.69
CA TYR A 282 30.91 -5.75 19.41
C TYR A 282 30.21 -4.49 18.91
N ASP A 283 30.47 -4.12 17.65
CA ASP A 283 29.79 -3.00 16.99
C ASP A 283 28.68 -3.53 16.08
N LEU A 284 27.42 -3.23 16.40
CA LEU A 284 26.25 -3.64 15.64
C LEU A 284 26.17 -3.00 14.25
N THR A 285 26.91 -1.90 14.01
CA THR A 285 26.97 -1.28 12.68
C THR A 285 27.88 -2.03 11.73
N GLN A 286 28.78 -2.86 12.25
CA GLN A 286 29.75 -3.67 11.52
C GLN A 286 29.64 -5.15 11.93
N PRO A 287 28.61 -5.88 11.45
CA PRO A 287 28.43 -7.27 11.80
C PRO A 287 29.66 -8.12 11.49
N GLY A 288 30.07 -8.94 12.43
CA GLY A 288 31.19 -9.85 12.26
C GLY A 288 30.82 -11.09 11.40
N THR A 289 31.80 -11.96 11.22
CA THR A 289 31.63 -13.20 10.45
C THR A 289 30.67 -14.14 11.18
N VAL A 290 29.72 -14.69 10.44
CA VAL A 290 28.77 -15.69 10.97
C VAL A 290 29.58 -16.94 11.35
N ALA A 291 29.47 -17.37 12.61
CA ALA A 291 30.06 -18.60 13.06
C ALA A 291 29.49 -19.80 12.27
N ALA A 292 30.35 -20.73 11.84
CA ALA A 292 29.89 -21.95 11.18
C ALA A 292 28.96 -22.70 12.15
N ALA A 293 27.72 -22.91 11.73
CA ALA A 293 26.72 -23.62 12.54
C ALA A 293 27.21 -25.04 12.80
N THR A 294 27.61 -25.32 14.04
CA THR A 294 27.80 -26.68 14.50
C THR A 294 26.43 -27.28 14.76
N GLN A 295 26.08 -28.37 14.11
CA GLN A 295 24.76 -28.99 14.25
C GLN A 295 24.45 -29.24 15.74
N ASN A 296 23.27 -28.78 16.19
CA ASN A 296 22.66 -28.97 17.52
C ASN A 296 23.26 -28.21 18.72
N THR A 297 24.04 -27.18 18.53
CA THR A 297 24.47 -26.34 19.66
C THR A 297 23.77 -25.00 19.59
N ALA A 298 23.13 -24.55 20.70
CA ALA A 298 22.58 -23.21 20.81
C ALA A 298 23.69 -22.18 20.58
N PRO A 299 23.40 -21.07 19.86
CA PRO A 299 24.40 -20.03 19.61
C PRO A 299 24.96 -19.49 20.92
N ALA A 300 26.28 -19.37 21.01
CA ALA A 300 26.93 -18.87 22.22
C ALA A 300 26.85 -17.34 22.29
N PRO A 301 26.77 -16.72 23.49
CA PRO A 301 26.91 -15.28 23.64
C PRO A 301 28.18 -14.75 22.95
N GLY A 302 28.07 -13.60 22.27
CA GLY A 302 29.13 -13.04 21.46
C GLY A 302 29.27 -13.61 20.03
N SER A 303 28.45 -14.60 19.66
CA SER A 303 28.44 -15.11 18.28
C SER A 303 27.54 -14.28 17.36
N TRP A 304 27.93 -14.16 16.10
CA TRP A 304 27.13 -13.53 15.05
C TRP A 304 26.31 -14.58 14.31
N GLU A 305 25.04 -14.27 14.14
CA GLU A 305 24.12 -15.01 13.27
C GLU A 305 23.89 -14.29 11.94
N LYS A 306 23.10 -14.94 11.06
CA LYS A 306 22.71 -14.35 9.78
C LYS A 306 22.03 -12.99 9.97
N ASN A 307 22.12 -12.13 8.96
CA ASN A 307 21.52 -10.80 8.93
C ASN A 307 22.04 -9.81 9.98
N GLY A 308 23.27 -10.01 10.47
CA GLY A 308 23.91 -9.11 11.42
C GLY A 308 23.30 -9.13 12.82
N VAL A 309 22.83 -10.29 13.25
CA VAL A 309 22.30 -10.54 14.58
C VAL A 309 23.42 -11.01 15.49
N LEU A 310 23.62 -10.31 16.61
CA LEU A 310 24.55 -10.69 17.69
C LEU A 310 23.78 -11.38 18.80
N VAL A 311 24.24 -12.55 19.22
CA VAL A 311 23.69 -13.25 20.39
C VAL A 311 24.27 -12.62 21.65
N VAL A 312 23.41 -12.07 22.51
CA VAL A 312 23.80 -11.38 23.76
C VAL A 312 23.70 -12.32 24.97
N ASP A 313 22.62 -13.08 25.01
CA ASP A 313 22.35 -14.12 26.02
C ASP A 313 21.54 -15.24 25.35
N SER A 314 21.15 -16.29 26.07
CA SER A 314 20.45 -17.47 25.50
C SER A 314 19.27 -17.13 24.58
N ASP A 315 18.47 -16.14 24.97
CA ASP A 315 17.25 -15.75 24.25
C ASP A 315 17.29 -14.29 23.76
N VAL A 316 18.27 -13.50 24.24
CA VAL A 316 18.37 -12.07 23.90
C VAL A 316 19.40 -11.85 22.81
N MET A 317 18.98 -11.20 21.78
CA MET A 317 19.77 -10.88 20.60
C MET A 317 19.85 -9.36 20.39
N ALA A 318 20.84 -8.93 19.62
CA ALA A 318 21.01 -7.52 19.26
C ALA A 318 21.24 -7.38 17.74
N ARG A 319 20.70 -6.32 17.16
CA ARG A 319 20.96 -5.91 15.76
C ARG A 319 20.65 -4.43 15.53
N MET A 320 21.00 -3.94 14.36
CA MET A 320 20.45 -2.67 13.89
C MET A 320 19.02 -2.89 13.38
N ALA A 321 18.09 -2.05 13.82
CA ALA A 321 16.73 -2.00 13.29
C ALA A 321 16.71 -1.51 11.83
N PHE A 322 15.57 -1.66 11.16
CA PHE A 322 15.36 -1.13 9.83
C PHE A 322 15.59 0.38 9.81
N GLY A 323 16.23 0.87 8.75
CA GLY A 323 16.36 2.28 8.44
C GLY A 323 16.22 2.48 6.94
N GLY A 324 15.34 3.40 6.55
CA GLY A 324 14.99 3.64 5.16
C GLY A 324 13.57 4.21 5.02
N LYS A 325 13.07 4.29 3.79
CA LYS A 325 11.68 4.68 3.56
C LYS A 325 10.71 3.64 4.11
N ALA A 326 9.67 4.08 4.80
CA ALA A 326 8.58 3.23 5.28
C ALA A 326 7.24 3.93 5.09
N LEU A 327 6.20 3.14 4.89
CA LEU A 327 4.82 3.61 4.97
C LEU A 327 4.38 3.51 6.42
N GLU A 328 4.01 4.63 7.02
CA GLU A 328 3.57 4.77 8.41
C GLU A 328 2.06 5.01 8.48
N ALA A 329 1.39 4.40 9.44
CA ALA A 329 0.04 4.76 9.83
C ALA A 329 -0.11 4.75 11.34
N ASP A 330 -0.87 5.73 11.86
CA ASP A 330 -1.25 5.79 13.26
C ASP A 330 -2.46 4.91 13.53
N LEU A 331 -2.46 4.19 14.65
CA LEU A 331 -3.57 3.37 15.10
C LEU A 331 -3.83 3.61 16.58
N GLN A 332 -5.04 4.07 16.90
CA GLN A 332 -5.55 4.14 18.27
C GLN A 332 -6.70 3.14 18.39
N ALA A 333 -6.41 1.95 18.90
CA ALA A 333 -7.38 0.87 18.99
C ALA A 333 -6.85 -0.26 19.87
N SER A 334 -7.67 -1.32 20.02
CA SER A 334 -7.21 -2.58 20.59
C SER A 334 -6.06 -3.19 19.76
N PRO A 335 -5.06 -3.84 20.36
CA PRO A 335 -4.01 -4.58 19.67
C PRO A 335 -4.53 -5.62 18.65
N ALA A 336 -5.77 -6.09 18.84
CA ALA A 336 -6.44 -7.00 17.90
C ALA A 336 -6.64 -6.38 16.50
N SER A 337 -6.61 -5.06 16.38
CA SER A 337 -6.76 -4.34 15.10
C SER A 337 -5.44 -4.20 14.32
N LEU A 338 -4.29 -4.47 14.92
CA LEU A 338 -2.98 -4.37 14.27
C LEU A 338 -2.85 -5.20 12.99
N PRO A 339 -3.32 -6.48 12.94
CA PRO A 339 -3.26 -7.26 11.72
C PRO A 339 -4.05 -6.64 10.55
N LEU A 340 -5.21 -6.07 10.83
CA LEU A 340 -6.01 -5.37 9.82
C LEU A 340 -5.30 -4.10 9.33
N MET A 341 -4.69 -3.33 10.24
CA MET A 341 -3.92 -2.14 9.85
C MET A 341 -2.72 -2.50 8.95
N ARG A 342 -2.00 -3.58 9.25
CA ARG A 342 -0.91 -4.06 8.38
C ARG A 342 -1.41 -4.47 7.01
N LEU A 343 -2.57 -5.16 6.94
CA LEU A 343 -3.21 -5.55 5.70
C LEU A 343 -3.66 -4.34 4.88
N ASN A 344 -4.16 -3.29 5.54
CA ASN A 344 -4.52 -2.02 4.90
C ASN A 344 -3.29 -1.33 4.30
N LEU A 345 -2.16 -1.26 5.03
CA LEU A 345 -0.91 -0.70 4.53
C LEU A 345 -0.35 -1.51 3.35
N GLU A 346 -0.42 -2.84 3.42
CA GLU A 346 0.02 -3.72 2.34
C GLU A 346 -0.82 -3.49 1.08
N SER A 347 -2.14 -3.50 1.22
CA SER A 347 -3.06 -3.24 0.12
C SER A 347 -2.85 -1.86 -0.49
N PHE A 348 -2.66 -0.83 0.34
CA PHE A 348 -2.34 0.53 -0.13
C PHE A 348 -1.02 0.55 -0.91
N ALA A 349 0.04 -0.07 -0.39
CA ALA A 349 1.33 -0.14 -1.08
C ALA A 349 1.22 -0.88 -2.43
N GLN A 350 0.49 -1.99 -2.47
CA GLN A 350 0.30 -2.78 -3.69
C GLN A 350 -0.51 -2.03 -4.74
N THR A 351 -1.58 -1.34 -4.37
CA THR A 351 -2.38 -0.53 -5.31
C THR A 351 -1.61 0.65 -5.89
N HIS A 352 -0.74 1.26 -5.10
CA HIS A 352 0.08 2.41 -5.54
C HIS A 352 1.41 1.99 -6.18
N GLY A 353 1.71 0.69 -6.25
CA GLY A 353 2.93 0.16 -6.84
C GLY A 353 4.19 0.50 -6.05
N TYR A 354 4.07 0.65 -4.73
CA TYR A 354 5.24 0.82 -3.86
C TYR A 354 5.97 -0.51 -3.74
N GLY A 355 7.29 -0.47 -3.80
CA GLY A 355 8.11 -1.66 -3.63
C GLY A 355 8.27 -2.00 -2.15
N PHE A 356 8.03 -3.25 -1.77
CA PHE A 356 8.35 -3.79 -0.46
C PHE A 356 8.66 -5.28 -0.57
N ASP A 357 9.41 -5.81 0.39
CA ASP A 357 9.73 -7.24 0.46
C ASP A 357 9.58 -7.71 1.92
N PRO A 358 8.49 -8.40 2.25
CA PRO A 358 8.22 -8.85 3.61
C PRO A 358 9.19 -9.94 4.10
N ASN A 359 9.98 -10.55 3.21
CA ASN A 359 10.97 -11.55 3.60
C ASN A 359 12.25 -10.91 4.15
N THR A 360 12.64 -9.75 3.59
CA THR A 360 13.83 -9.00 4.00
C THR A 360 13.50 -7.94 5.06
N HIS A 361 12.36 -7.26 4.91
CA HIS A 361 11.96 -6.15 5.77
C HIS A 361 10.51 -6.32 6.21
N ARG A 362 10.33 -6.78 7.42
CA ARG A 362 9.03 -7.15 7.99
C ARG A 362 8.30 -5.95 8.56
N PHE A 363 6.97 -6.03 8.60
CA PHE A 363 6.15 -5.09 9.35
C PHE A 363 6.62 -4.97 10.78
N TYR A 364 6.60 -3.75 11.31
CA TYR A 364 6.83 -3.52 12.73
C TYR A 364 5.91 -2.42 13.27
N ASP A 365 5.60 -2.55 14.54
CA ASP A 365 4.74 -1.61 15.26
C ASP A 365 5.55 -0.99 16.40
N VAL A 366 5.48 0.33 16.50
CA VAL A 366 6.04 1.09 17.64
C VAL A 366 4.89 1.39 18.60
N VAL A 367 5.05 0.98 19.86
CA VAL A 367 4.04 1.22 20.88
C VAL A 367 4.24 2.63 21.45
N VAL A 368 3.38 3.56 21.06
CA VAL A 368 3.41 4.95 21.54
C VAL A 368 2.82 5.05 22.94
N GLN A 369 1.72 4.32 23.17
CA GLN A 369 1.06 4.22 24.47
C GLN A 369 0.60 2.78 24.68
N ASP A 370 0.94 2.23 25.84
CA ASP A 370 0.48 0.90 26.23
C ASP A 370 -1.04 0.84 26.40
N VAL A 371 -1.57 -0.38 26.35
CA VAL A 371 -3.00 -0.63 26.46
C VAL A 371 -3.54 -0.09 27.77
N ASN A 372 -4.51 0.80 27.69
CA ASN A 372 -5.27 1.27 28.84
C ASN A 372 -6.17 0.13 29.36
N PRO A 373 -6.02 -0.31 30.61
CA PRO A 373 -6.79 -1.45 31.15
C PRO A 373 -8.31 -1.19 31.20
N ASN A 374 -8.74 0.07 31.19
CA ASN A 374 -10.16 0.41 31.24
C ASN A 374 -10.85 0.43 29.87
N THR A 375 -10.13 0.83 28.84
CA THR A 375 -10.69 0.92 27.46
C THR A 375 -10.26 -0.25 26.58
N GLY A 376 -9.18 -0.95 26.92
CA GLY A 376 -8.58 -2.00 26.10
C GLY A 376 -7.85 -1.46 24.85
N GLU A 377 -7.66 -0.13 24.74
CA GLU A 377 -7.03 0.53 23.62
C GLU A 377 -5.61 1.00 23.95
N GLY A 378 -4.74 0.95 22.97
CA GLY A 378 -3.41 1.52 22.97
C GLY A 378 -3.18 2.40 21.74
N SER A 379 -2.04 3.10 21.72
CA SER A 379 -1.63 3.90 20.54
C SER A 379 -0.39 3.28 19.92
N TYR A 380 -0.44 3.10 18.60
CA TYR A 380 0.58 2.43 17.83
C TYR A 380 0.92 3.25 16.58
N LYS A 381 2.18 3.19 16.17
CA LYS A 381 2.59 3.52 14.81
C LYS A 381 2.95 2.23 14.09
N VAL A 382 2.25 1.94 13.01
CA VAL A 382 2.43 0.73 12.20
C VAL A 382 3.24 1.08 10.97
N TYR A 383 4.30 0.32 10.72
CA TYR A 383 5.23 0.57 9.63
C TYR A 383 5.31 -0.60 8.66
N LEU A 384 5.24 -0.29 7.37
CA LEU A 384 5.63 -1.17 6.29
C LEU A 384 6.93 -0.65 5.67
N PRO A 385 8.08 -1.31 5.87
CA PRO A 385 9.34 -0.97 5.21
C PRO A 385 9.22 -1.05 3.69
N LEU A 386 9.74 -0.03 3.00
CA LEU A 386 9.66 0.08 1.54
C LEU A 386 11.04 -0.04 0.91
N THR A 387 11.13 -0.75 -0.21
CA THR A 387 12.31 -0.79 -1.08
C THR A 387 12.28 0.35 -2.09
N TRP A 388 11.06 0.78 -2.46
CA TRP A 388 10.83 1.92 -3.33
C TRP A 388 9.49 2.58 -3.02
N ALA A 389 9.47 3.93 -2.96
CA ALA A 389 8.27 4.75 -2.91
C ALA A 389 8.55 6.17 -3.45
N PRO A 390 7.54 6.93 -3.89
CA PRO A 390 7.65 8.36 -4.11
C PRO A 390 7.98 9.10 -2.79
N ASP A 391 8.11 10.42 -2.84
CA ASP A 391 8.43 11.21 -1.65
C ASP A 391 7.21 11.53 -0.78
N ALA A 392 6.00 11.42 -1.33
CA ALA A 392 4.76 11.64 -0.59
C ALA A 392 3.65 10.72 -1.11
N VAL A 393 2.66 10.44 -0.27
CA VAL A 393 1.40 9.76 -0.65
C VAL A 393 0.45 10.71 -1.36
N PRO A 394 -0.59 10.18 -2.08
CA PRO A 394 -1.61 11.01 -2.70
C PRO A 394 -2.26 12.00 -1.72
N GLY A 395 -2.42 13.25 -2.15
CA GLY A 395 -3.10 14.29 -1.36
C GLY A 395 -2.27 14.92 -0.24
N GLN A 396 -1.06 14.46 0.01
CA GLN A 396 -0.12 15.13 0.92
C GLN A 396 0.82 16.05 0.13
N SER A 397 0.92 17.31 0.56
CA SER A 397 1.97 18.21 0.08
C SER A 397 3.33 17.64 0.51
N THR A 398 4.32 17.69 -0.39
CA THR A 398 5.72 17.39 -0.04
C THR A 398 6.20 18.40 1.01
N GLN A 399 6.00 18.05 2.28
CA GLN A 399 6.67 18.76 3.36
C GLN A 399 8.12 18.28 3.34
N PRO A 400 9.13 19.17 3.28
CA PRO A 400 10.52 18.75 3.37
C PRO A 400 10.64 17.91 4.64
N ALA A 401 11.28 16.75 4.52
CA ALA A 401 11.50 15.83 5.61
C ALA A 401 12.20 16.56 6.77
N THR A 402 11.44 17.12 7.68
CA THR A 402 11.92 17.40 9.01
C THR A 402 12.18 16.03 9.61
N ALA A 403 13.46 15.70 9.76
CA ALA A 403 13.88 14.54 10.52
C ALA A 403 13.04 14.53 11.79
N SER A 404 12.10 13.56 11.91
CA SER A 404 11.41 13.32 13.16
C SER A 404 12.44 12.78 14.13
N SER A 405 13.20 13.70 14.71
CA SER A 405 13.90 13.48 15.94
C SER A 405 12.82 13.33 17.00
N ALA A 406 12.43 12.11 17.27
CA ALA A 406 11.80 11.79 18.53
C ALA A 406 12.87 12.01 19.60
N ALA A 407 13.05 13.27 19.99
CA ALA A 407 13.73 13.57 21.24
C ALA A 407 12.93 12.90 22.35
N PRO A 408 13.58 12.18 23.28
CA PRO A 408 12.87 11.56 24.39
C PRO A 408 12.23 12.69 25.21
N ALA A 409 10.89 12.68 25.28
CA ALA A 409 10.20 13.45 26.30
C ALA A 409 10.74 12.95 27.65
N ALA A 410 11.44 13.83 28.33
CA ALA A 410 11.97 13.57 29.67
C ALA A 410 10.84 13.02 30.53
N ALA A 411 11.05 11.81 31.05
CA ALA A 411 10.16 11.22 32.02
C ALA A 411 10.05 12.18 33.20
N ALA A 412 8.90 12.83 33.33
CA ALA A 412 8.55 13.59 34.50
C ALA A 412 8.37 12.57 35.64
N SER A 413 9.34 12.55 36.55
CA SER A 413 9.29 11.79 37.80
C SER A 413 8.09 12.30 38.59
N VAL A 414 7.04 11.51 38.64
CA VAL A 414 5.95 11.74 39.58
C VAL A 414 6.47 11.36 40.97
N VAL A 415 6.83 12.38 41.72
CA VAL A 415 7.06 12.27 43.17
C VAL A 415 5.70 12.05 43.82
N VAL A 416 5.45 10.84 44.28
CA VAL A 416 4.31 10.53 45.11
C VAL A 416 4.60 11.11 46.49
N ALA A 417 3.92 12.20 46.85
CA ALA A 417 3.85 12.66 48.24
C ALA A 417 2.78 11.87 49.01
N PRO A 418 2.99 11.51 50.29
CA PRO A 418 2.06 10.71 51.07
C PRO A 418 0.83 11.56 51.44
N ALA A 419 -0.36 11.00 51.20
CA ALA A 419 -1.63 11.59 51.59
C ALA A 419 -1.79 11.54 53.13
N THR A 420 -1.88 12.70 53.73
CA THR A 420 -2.39 12.87 55.10
C THR A 420 -3.91 12.88 55.08
N SER A 421 -4.48 11.96 55.82
CA SER A 421 -5.91 11.87 56.14
C SER A 421 -6.39 13.03 56.99
N THR A 422 -7.44 13.73 56.56
CA THR A 422 -8.32 14.48 57.46
C THR A 422 -9.77 14.20 57.09
N ALA A 423 -10.42 13.53 58.01
CA ALA A 423 -11.85 13.30 58.04
C ALA A 423 -12.59 14.62 58.43
N ALA A 424 -13.64 14.95 57.72
CA ALA A 424 -14.69 15.84 58.22
C ALA A 424 -16.04 15.42 57.64
N SER A 425 -16.93 15.24 58.57
CA SER A 425 -18.28 14.72 58.53
C SER A 425 -19.33 15.71 58.00
N ALA A 426 -20.49 15.13 57.69
CA ALA A 426 -21.86 15.68 57.70
C ALA A 426 -22.28 16.50 56.48
N SER A 427 -23.44 16.36 55.92
CA SER A 427 -24.77 16.11 56.44
C SER A 427 -25.75 15.81 55.33
N ALA A 428 -26.77 15.05 55.66
CA ALA A 428 -27.90 14.63 54.87
C ALA A 428 -28.82 15.75 54.38
N ALA A 429 -29.47 15.55 53.22
CA ALA A 429 -30.86 15.94 53.02
C ALA A 429 -31.53 15.03 51.98
N ALA A 430 -32.59 14.42 52.43
CA ALA A 430 -33.50 13.55 51.68
C ALA A 430 -34.56 14.35 50.94
N ALA A 431 -35.11 13.78 49.89
CA ALA A 431 -36.54 13.75 49.56
C ALA A 431 -36.68 13.13 48.18
N SER A 432 -37.21 11.97 48.15
CA SER A 432 -38.55 11.42 47.91
C SER A 432 -39.02 11.49 46.48
N SER A 433 -39.16 10.25 45.92
CA SER A 433 -40.43 9.62 45.57
C SER A 433 -41.07 10.04 44.26
N THR A 434 -41.19 9.14 43.29
CA THR A 434 -42.46 8.40 43.09
C THR A 434 -42.29 7.27 42.09
N ALA A 435 -42.99 6.22 42.38
CA ALA A 435 -43.01 4.93 41.73
C ALA A 435 -43.95 4.85 40.49
N VAL A 436 -43.57 4.03 39.52
CA VAL A 436 -44.29 2.92 38.80
C VAL A 436 -45.82 3.05 38.56
N PRO A 437 -46.42 2.56 37.42
CA PRO A 437 -46.36 1.11 37.13
C PRO A 437 -46.27 0.71 35.65
N ALA A 438 -45.94 -0.57 35.54
CA ALA A 438 -45.98 -1.42 34.34
C ALA A 438 -47.42 -1.64 33.83
N SER A 439 -47.55 -1.90 32.53
CA SER A 439 -48.63 -2.75 31.99
C SER A 439 -48.11 -3.62 30.84
N ALA A 440 -48.41 -4.83 30.97
CA ALA A 440 -48.10 -5.99 30.16
C ALA A 440 -49.10 -6.19 29.00
N ALA A 441 -48.75 -7.14 28.13
CA ALA A 441 -49.56 -8.04 27.30
C ALA A 441 -49.96 -7.49 25.91
N THR A 442 -49.77 -8.19 24.86
CA THR A 442 -49.94 -9.50 24.30
C THR A 442 -50.15 -9.38 22.79
N ALA A 443 -49.46 -10.26 22.09
CA ALA A 443 -49.88 -11.05 20.94
C ALA A 443 -50.55 -10.41 19.70
N GLY A 444 -49.96 -10.77 18.58
CA GLY A 444 -50.41 -10.63 17.21
C GLY A 444 -49.26 -11.01 16.27
#